data_9149f01393391bfb233c476af80049e4
#
_entry.id   9149f01393391bfb233c476af80049e4
#
_cell.length_a   1.000
_cell.length_b   1.000
_cell.length_c   1.000
_cell.angle_alpha   90.00
_cell.angle_beta   90.00
_cell.angle_gamma   90.00
#
_symmetry.space_group_name_H-M   'P 1'
#
loop_
_entity.id
_entity.type
_entity.pdbx_description
1 polymer ?
#
loop_
_entity_poly.entity_id
_entity_poly.type
_entity_poly.pdbx_seq_one_letter_code
_entity_poly.pdbx_strand_id
1 'polypeptide(L)'
;MTQIQIRKKENFMHSPTLSTVMMVEDILKQAGQLITIAEIKRKLPRKVMHQTLLQILDYLQISGKIIIGTKGILWVFAQRKEIEDMIKRGTEIWTNKLESY
;
A
#
# COMPACT_ATOMS: atom_id res chain seq x y z
N MET A 1 -9.01 -17.65 1.34
CA MET A 1 -7.71 -18.12 0.84
C MET A 1 -7.79 -18.67 -0.58
N THR A 2 -8.77 -19.53 -0.84
CA THR A 2 -8.97 -20.13 -2.15
C THR A 2 -9.18 -19.06 -3.23
N GLN A 3 -9.96 -18.04 -2.92
CA GLN A 3 -10.24 -16.96 -3.86
C GLN A 3 -8.98 -16.17 -4.24
N ILE A 4 -8.07 -15.99 -3.29
CA ILE A 4 -6.81 -15.30 -3.55
C ILE A 4 -5.95 -16.09 -4.52
N GLN A 5 -5.93 -17.41 -4.38
CA GLN A 5 -5.19 -18.29 -5.28
C GLN A 5 -5.75 -18.25 -6.69
N ILE A 6 -7.08 -18.26 -6.83
CA ILE A 6 -7.74 -18.16 -8.12
C ILE A 6 -7.39 -16.83 -8.78
N ARG A 7 -7.43 -15.74 -8.01
CA ARG A 7 -7.09 -14.42 -8.49
C ARG A 7 -5.65 -14.34 -8.97
N LYS A 8 -4.72 -14.92 -8.23
CA LYS A 8 -3.32 -15.00 -8.63
C LYS A 8 -3.14 -15.73 -9.95
N LYS A 9 -3.89 -16.79 -10.16
CA LYS A 9 -3.82 -17.57 -11.36
C LYS A 9 -4.25 -16.77 -12.58
N GLU A 10 -5.30 -15.96 -12.44
CA GLU A 10 -5.75 -15.07 -13.48
C GLU A 10 -4.76 -13.94 -13.72
N ASN A 11 -4.19 -13.40 -12.65
CA ASN A 11 -3.31 -12.26 -12.73
C ASN A 11 -1.95 -12.58 -13.33
N PHE A 12 -1.55 -13.84 -13.36
CA PHE A 12 -0.28 -14.25 -13.97
C PHE A 12 -0.15 -13.78 -15.42
N MET A 13 -1.25 -13.74 -16.14
CA MET A 13 -1.25 -13.34 -17.55
C MET A 13 -1.02 -11.85 -17.73
N HIS A 14 -1.32 -11.04 -16.69
CA HIS A 14 -1.32 -9.59 -16.78
C HIS A 14 -0.67 -8.95 -15.55
N SER A 15 0.38 -9.57 -15.05
CA SER A 15 1.08 -9.06 -13.87
C SER A 15 1.66 -7.67 -14.15
N PRO A 16 1.42 -6.70 -13.28
CA PRO A 16 2.03 -5.38 -13.45
C PRO A 16 3.54 -5.45 -13.26
N THR A 17 4.25 -4.56 -13.96
CA THR A 17 5.68 -4.43 -13.77
C THR A 17 5.95 -3.67 -12.46
N LEU A 18 7.13 -3.87 -11.92
CA LEU A 18 7.53 -3.17 -10.72
C LEU A 18 7.51 -1.65 -10.93
N SER A 19 7.95 -1.18 -12.10
CA SER A 19 7.95 0.26 -12.38
C SER A 19 6.54 0.84 -12.36
N THR A 20 5.55 0.10 -12.85
CA THR A 20 4.16 0.55 -12.82
C THR A 20 3.64 0.60 -11.37
N VAL A 21 3.97 -0.40 -10.56
CA VAL A 21 3.61 -0.40 -9.14
C VAL A 21 4.21 0.82 -8.46
N MET A 22 5.47 1.11 -8.71
CA MET A 22 6.14 2.27 -8.10
C MET A 22 5.53 3.59 -8.51
N MET A 23 5.08 3.72 -9.76
CA MET A 23 4.38 4.92 -10.20
C MET A 23 3.10 5.15 -9.41
N VAL A 24 2.32 4.09 -9.20
CA VAL A 24 1.08 4.19 -8.42
C VAL A 24 1.39 4.54 -6.98
N GLU A 25 2.39 3.90 -6.39
CA GLU A 25 2.82 4.21 -5.03
C GLU A 25 3.21 5.68 -4.87
N ASP A 26 3.96 6.21 -5.82
CA ASP A 26 4.39 7.61 -5.76
C ASP A 26 3.20 8.57 -5.79
N ILE A 27 2.22 8.29 -6.64
CA ILE A 27 1.00 9.11 -6.70
C ILE A 27 0.27 9.09 -5.36
N LEU A 28 0.13 7.92 -4.76
CA LEU A 28 -0.55 7.77 -3.48
C LEU A 28 0.20 8.46 -2.36
N LYS A 29 1.52 8.34 -2.32
CA LYS A 29 2.35 9.02 -1.32
C LYS A 29 2.23 10.52 -1.41
N GLN A 30 2.28 11.05 -2.63
CA GLN A 30 2.25 12.49 -2.85
C GLN A 30 0.89 13.10 -2.61
N ALA A 31 -0.18 12.33 -2.76
CA ALA A 31 -1.52 12.82 -2.53
C ALA A 31 -1.73 13.31 -1.09
N GLY A 32 -1.17 12.58 -0.12
CA GLY A 32 -1.26 12.98 1.28
C GLY A 32 -2.66 12.98 1.87
N GLN A 33 -3.65 12.53 1.13
CA GLN A 33 -5.05 12.52 1.51
C GLN A 33 -5.78 11.48 0.68
N LEU A 34 -7.08 11.32 0.93
CA LEU A 34 -7.90 10.41 0.14
C LEU A 34 -7.86 10.79 -1.33
N ILE A 35 -7.68 9.79 -2.19
CA ILE A 35 -7.62 9.98 -3.62
C ILE A 35 -8.47 8.89 -4.28
N THR A 36 -9.21 9.26 -5.32
CA THR A 36 -10.06 8.32 -6.05
C THR A 36 -9.28 7.62 -7.16
N ILE A 37 -9.81 6.51 -7.64
CA ILE A 37 -9.22 5.79 -8.77
C ILE A 37 -9.14 6.71 -10.00
N ALA A 38 -10.17 7.50 -10.24
CA ALA A 38 -10.17 8.44 -11.36
C ALA A 38 -9.03 9.46 -11.25
N GLU A 39 -8.79 9.96 -10.04
CA GLU A 39 -7.70 10.89 -9.81
C GLU A 39 -6.34 10.24 -10.01
N ILE A 40 -6.18 8.99 -9.57
CA ILE A 40 -4.96 8.24 -9.80
C ILE A 40 -4.69 8.12 -11.30
N LYS A 41 -5.72 7.75 -12.07
CA LYS A 41 -5.60 7.61 -13.51
C LYS A 41 -5.16 8.90 -14.20
N ARG A 42 -5.71 10.03 -13.73
CA ARG A 42 -5.33 11.32 -14.31
C ARG A 42 -3.90 11.71 -14.00
N LYS A 43 -3.39 11.29 -12.85
CA LYS A 43 -2.03 11.66 -12.42
C LYS A 43 -0.96 10.73 -12.92
N LEU A 44 -1.34 9.57 -13.46
CA LEU A 44 -0.36 8.61 -13.97
C LEU A 44 0.40 9.22 -15.16
N PRO A 45 1.73 9.12 -15.18
CA PRO A 45 2.53 9.67 -16.28
C PRO A 45 2.30 8.92 -17.59
N ARG A 46 1.78 7.71 -17.52
CA ARG A 46 1.40 6.94 -18.70
C ARG A 46 0.11 6.18 -18.41
N LYS A 47 -0.59 5.79 -19.46
CA LYS A 47 -1.83 5.08 -19.31
C LYS A 47 -1.60 3.66 -18.77
N VAL A 48 -2.36 3.30 -17.75
CA VAL A 48 -2.35 1.97 -17.16
C VAL A 48 -3.75 1.39 -17.28
N MET A 49 -3.84 0.13 -17.70
CA MET A 49 -5.13 -0.53 -17.82
C MET A 49 -5.83 -0.58 -16.47
N HIS A 50 -7.16 -0.44 -16.51
CA HIS A 50 -7.97 -0.41 -15.30
C HIS A 50 -7.75 -1.65 -14.44
N GLN A 51 -7.74 -2.83 -15.06
CA GLN A 51 -7.52 -4.08 -14.32
C GLN A 51 -6.14 -4.13 -13.68
N THR A 52 -5.13 -3.64 -14.39
CA THR A 52 -3.77 -3.58 -13.86
C THR A 52 -3.72 -2.68 -12.65
N LEU A 53 -4.36 -1.52 -12.72
CA LEU A 53 -4.43 -0.60 -11.60
C LEU A 53 -5.11 -1.24 -10.39
N LEU A 54 -6.22 -1.95 -10.62
CA LEU A 54 -6.93 -2.63 -9.54
C LEU A 54 -6.07 -3.72 -8.89
N GLN A 55 -5.30 -4.46 -9.69
CA GLN A 55 -4.36 -5.45 -9.16
C GLN A 55 -3.31 -4.82 -8.27
N ILE A 56 -2.77 -3.69 -8.70
CA ILE A 56 -1.76 -2.97 -7.92
C ILE A 56 -2.36 -2.50 -6.60
N LEU A 57 -3.55 -1.92 -6.63
CA LEU A 57 -4.20 -1.43 -5.42
C LEU A 57 -4.53 -2.58 -4.46
N ASP A 58 -4.96 -3.70 -4.99
CA ASP A 58 -5.23 -4.89 -4.20
C ASP A 58 -3.96 -5.38 -3.50
N TYR A 59 -2.86 -5.44 -4.24
CA TYR A 59 -1.56 -5.82 -3.70
C TYR A 59 -1.11 -4.85 -2.60
N LEU A 60 -1.25 -3.55 -2.83
CA LEU A 60 -0.84 -2.55 -1.84
C LEU A 60 -1.70 -2.61 -0.58
N GLN A 61 -2.99 -2.91 -0.72
CA GLN A 61 -3.86 -3.08 0.44
C GLN A 61 -3.47 -4.32 1.24
N ILE A 62 -3.22 -5.43 0.57
CA ILE A 62 -2.79 -6.67 1.23
C ILE A 62 -1.46 -6.45 1.94
N SER A 63 -0.57 -5.68 1.33
CA SER A 63 0.74 -5.35 1.91
C SER A 63 0.65 -4.37 3.07
N GLY A 64 -0.52 -3.81 3.34
CA GLY A 64 -0.70 -2.87 4.43
C GLY A 64 -0.20 -1.47 4.14
N LYS A 65 0.01 -1.13 2.88
CA LYS A 65 0.50 0.19 2.51
C LYS A 65 -0.61 1.20 2.28
N ILE A 66 -1.80 0.74 1.94
CA ILE A 66 -2.96 1.59 1.70
C ILE A 66 -4.20 1.03 2.38
N ILE A 67 -5.18 1.89 2.56
CA ILE A 67 -6.53 1.51 2.97
C ILE A 67 -7.47 1.96 1.86
N ILE A 68 -8.32 1.05 1.39
CA ILE A 68 -9.35 1.36 0.40
C ILE A 68 -10.67 1.51 1.14
N GLY A 69 -11.26 2.69 1.04
CA GLY A 69 -12.56 2.98 1.63
C GLY A 69 -13.58 3.37 0.56
N THR A 70 -14.79 3.65 0.99
CA THR A 70 -15.89 4.02 0.08
C THR A 70 -15.64 5.37 -0.59
N LYS A 71 -14.89 6.26 0.07
CA LYS A 71 -14.65 7.61 -0.43
C LYS A 71 -13.32 7.77 -1.16
N GLY A 72 -12.49 6.77 -1.13
CA GLY A 72 -11.20 6.84 -1.79
C GLY A 72 -10.15 5.95 -1.14
N ILE A 73 -8.93 6.15 -1.56
CA ILE A 73 -7.78 5.36 -1.17
C ILE A 73 -6.82 6.25 -0.39
N LEU A 74 -6.28 5.74 0.70
CA LEU A 74 -5.36 6.48 1.55
C LEU A 74 -4.07 5.71 1.72
N TRP A 75 -2.95 6.40 1.50
CA TRP A 75 -1.62 5.85 1.77
C TRP A 75 -1.34 5.93 3.27
N VAL A 76 -1.05 4.80 3.90
CA VAL A 76 -0.85 4.73 5.36
C VAL A 76 0.53 4.23 5.76
N PHE A 77 1.38 3.95 4.80
CA PHE A 77 2.70 3.38 5.11
C PHE A 77 3.55 4.33 5.96
N ALA A 78 3.47 5.63 5.72
CA ALA A 78 4.19 6.60 6.51
C ALA A 78 3.73 6.59 7.97
N GLN A 79 2.41 6.53 8.18
CA GLN A 79 1.84 6.44 9.52
C GLN A 79 2.26 5.15 10.20
N ARG A 80 2.30 4.06 9.44
CA ARG A 80 2.76 2.78 9.95
C ARG A 80 4.20 2.86 10.40
N LYS A 81 5.04 3.57 9.63
CA LYS A 81 6.43 3.77 9.99
C LYS A 81 6.57 4.54 11.29
N GLU A 82 5.75 5.56 11.48
CA GLU A 82 5.71 6.30 12.75
C GLU A 82 5.33 5.39 13.91
N ILE A 83 4.34 4.53 13.70
CA ILE A 83 3.91 3.56 14.70
C ILE A 83 5.04 2.58 15.01
N GLU A 84 5.74 2.11 13.99
CA GLU A 84 6.89 1.21 14.18
C GLU A 84 7.99 1.88 14.98
N ASP A 85 8.27 3.16 14.71
CA ASP A 85 9.25 3.91 15.47
C ASP A 85 8.82 4.07 16.93
N MET A 86 7.54 4.29 17.16
CA MET A 86 7.00 4.38 18.53
C MET A 86 7.14 3.05 19.26
N ILE A 87 6.84 1.95 18.57
CA ILE A 87 6.98 0.60 19.13
C ILE A 87 8.44 0.32 19.44
N LYS A 88 9.33 0.70 18.54
CA LYS A 88 10.77 0.51 18.73
C LYS A 88 11.25 1.26 19.96
N ARG A 89 10.84 2.50 20.13
CA ARG A 89 11.18 3.28 21.33
C ARG A 89 10.62 2.64 22.59
N GLY A 90 9.37 2.17 22.51
CA GLY A 90 8.74 1.46 23.61
C GLY A 90 9.49 0.18 23.97
N THR A 91 9.97 -0.55 22.95
CA THR A 91 10.76 -1.76 23.16
C THR A 91 12.08 -1.43 23.85
N GLU A 92 12.74 -0.35 23.47
CA GLU A 92 13.97 0.08 24.10
C GLU A 92 13.76 0.40 25.58
N ILE A 93 12.70 1.13 25.89
CA ILE A 93 12.33 1.45 27.28
C ILE A 93 12.06 0.16 28.05
N TRP A 94 11.35 -0.78 27.45
CA TRP A 94 11.00 -2.06 28.03
C TRP A 94 12.24 -2.90 28.32
N THR A 95 13.16 -2.94 27.38
CA THR A 95 14.44 -3.66 27.51
C THR A 95 15.24 -3.09 28.66
N ASN A 96 15.37 -1.78 28.72
CA ASN A 96 16.09 -1.11 29.81
C ASN A 96 15.45 -1.41 31.16
N LYS A 97 14.12 -1.45 31.20
CA LYS A 97 13.38 -1.75 32.42
C LYS A 97 13.62 -3.19 32.86
N LEU A 98 13.67 -4.12 31.89
CA LEU A 98 13.96 -5.52 32.20
C LEU A 98 15.39 -5.71 32.71
N GLU A 99 16.34 -4.96 32.18
CA GLU A 99 17.72 -5.02 32.62
C GLU A 99 17.89 -4.51 34.05
N SER A 100 17.02 -3.63 34.50
CA SER A 100 17.10 -3.08 35.85
C SER A 100 16.48 -4.00 36.90
N TYR A 101 15.85 -5.07 36.50
CA TYR A 101 15.34 -6.10 37.40
C TYR A 101 16.42 -7.17 37.63
#